data_e0202c1c7622377e44aedee051b2b20f
#
_entry.id   e0202c1c7622377e44aedee051b2b20f
#
_cell.length_a   1.000
_cell.length_b   1.000
_cell.length_c   1.000
_cell.angle_alpha   90.00
_cell.angle_beta   90.00
_cell.angle_gamma   90.00
#
_symmetry.space_group_name_H-M   'P 1'
#
loop_
_entity.id
_entity.type
_entity.pdbx_description
1 polymer ?
#
loop_
_entity_poly.entity_id
_entity_poly.type
_entity_poly.pdbx_seq_one_letter_code
_entity_poly.pdbx_strand_id
1 'polypeptide(L)'
;VKRGKLAFELCSTNIHDIILAQQYRLDGVELCNILRYGGISPSTGLLKLSRDQFSGELAVLIRPRLGGFQYDSYEKQQIIYEIESFIDLGADSVVIACLGEHSRIDLRFMEIVRSVCKSKTLCFHRAFDDIPDKEKAIQQLITLGVNRILTSGGMPTAIQGVKALNQFNEWANGAIEIMAGAGINNENIDFLVSQSSLSRFHFSLSETITDPFPSIMELGTSNRTNEQKLKNIMERYG
;
A
#
# COMPACT_ATOMS: atom_id res chain seq x y z
N VAL A 1 19.78 13.04 -9.57
CA VAL A 1 18.33 13.27 -9.74
C VAL A 1 17.90 14.15 -8.58
N LYS A 2 17.27 15.31 -8.84
CA LYS A 2 16.70 16.15 -7.77
C LYS A 2 15.55 15.36 -7.13
N ARG A 3 15.65 15.08 -5.83
CA ARG A 3 14.60 14.46 -5.05
C ARG A 3 13.35 15.37 -5.05
N GLY A 4 12.20 14.80 -5.37
CA GLY A 4 10.91 15.50 -5.19
C GLY A 4 10.59 15.74 -3.71
N LYS A 5 9.48 16.44 -3.42
CA LYS A 5 8.94 16.53 -2.06
C LYS A 5 8.71 15.10 -1.52
N LEU A 6 9.10 14.85 -0.26
CA LEU A 6 8.83 13.57 0.39
C LEU A 6 7.32 13.41 0.62
N ALA A 7 6.82 12.21 0.43
CA ALA A 7 5.42 11.85 0.67
C ALA A 7 5.33 10.61 1.57
N PHE A 8 4.37 10.61 2.48
CA PHE A 8 4.19 9.56 3.46
C PHE A 8 2.78 9.00 3.41
N GLU A 9 2.68 7.68 3.34
CA GLU A 9 1.42 6.95 3.29
C GLU A 9 1.32 6.01 4.50
N LEU A 10 0.23 6.13 5.25
CA LEU A 10 -0.06 5.30 6.42
C LEU A 10 -0.98 4.15 6.03
N CYS A 11 -0.56 2.91 6.28
CA CYS A 11 -1.43 1.74 6.15
C CYS A 11 -2.24 1.55 7.43
N SER A 12 -3.56 1.53 7.33
CA SER A 12 -4.47 1.51 8.48
C SER A 12 -5.63 0.52 8.31
N THR A 13 -6.11 0.06 9.46
CA THR A 13 -7.28 -0.85 9.58
C THR A 13 -8.42 -0.23 10.39
N ASN A 14 -8.29 1.01 10.84
CA ASN A 14 -9.25 1.62 11.77
C ASN A 14 -9.35 3.15 11.60
N ILE A 15 -10.45 3.72 12.09
CA ILE A 15 -10.74 5.15 11.94
C ILE A 15 -9.83 6.05 12.79
N HIS A 16 -9.32 5.58 13.91
CA HIS A 16 -8.47 6.41 14.79
C HIS A 16 -7.16 6.77 14.09
N ASP A 17 -6.58 5.84 13.33
CA ASP A 17 -5.38 6.09 12.52
C ASP A 17 -5.65 7.13 11.42
N ILE A 18 -6.85 7.16 10.86
CA ILE A 18 -7.27 8.12 9.84
C ILE A 18 -7.34 9.53 10.43
N ILE A 19 -7.88 9.66 11.65
CA ILE A 19 -7.92 10.94 12.38
C ILE A 19 -6.50 11.43 12.66
N LEU A 20 -5.59 10.53 13.06
CA LEU A 20 -4.17 10.88 13.25
C LEU A 20 -3.52 11.29 11.92
N ALA A 21 -3.78 10.58 10.82
CA ALA A 21 -3.27 10.93 9.50
C ALA A 21 -3.71 12.34 9.07
N GLN A 22 -4.97 12.71 9.32
CA GLN A 22 -5.47 14.05 9.08
C GLN A 22 -4.81 15.10 9.99
N GLN A 23 -4.68 14.80 11.27
CA GLN A 23 -4.06 15.69 12.26
C GLN A 23 -2.60 16.01 11.89
N TYR A 24 -1.84 14.99 11.48
CA TYR A 24 -0.43 15.14 11.08
C TYR A 24 -0.25 15.44 9.58
N ARG A 25 -1.32 15.67 8.83
CA ARG A 25 -1.32 16.08 7.41
C ARG A 25 -0.51 15.13 6.52
N LEU A 26 -0.70 13.82 6.69
CA LEU A 26 -0.08 12.84 5.80
C LEU A 26 -0.57 13.04 4.36
N ASP A 27 0.29 12.68 3.41
CA ASP A 27 -0.05 12.78 1.97
C ASP A 27 -1.07 11.72 1.56
N GLY A 28 -1.04 10.54 2.20
CA GLY A 28 -1.95 9.44 1.87
C GLY A 28 -2.19 8.47 3.03
N VAL A 29 -3.28 7.72 2.89
CA VAL A 29 -3.62 6.57 3.73
C VAL A 29 -4.04 5.41 2.84
N GLU A 30 -3.51 4.21 3.09
CA GLU A 30 -4.03 2.97 2.51
C GLU A 30 -4.94 2.27 3.52
N LEU A 31 -6.20 2.09 3.16
CA LEU A 31 -7.16 1.32 3.95
C LEU A 31 -7.07 -0.17 3.63
N CYS A 32 -6.94 -0.98 4.66
CA CYS A 32 -7.04 -2.43 4.56
C CYS A 32 -7.73 -3.02 5.78
N ASN A 33 -7.82 -4.33 5.87
CA ASN A 33 -8.17 -5.08 7.07
C ASN A 33 -7.14 -6.20 7.27
N ILE A 34 -7.06 -6.82 8.46
CA ILE A 34 -6.19 -7.97 8.77
C ILE A 34 -4.72 -7.73 8.35
N LEU A 35 -4.17 -6.56 8.66
CA LEU A 35 -2.82 -6.13 8.24
C LEU A 35 -1.71 -7.13 8.61
N ARG A 36 -1.84 -7.85 9.73
CA ARG A 36 -0.86 -8.87 10.17
C ARG A 36 -0.53 -9.91 9.08
N TYR A 37 -1.46 -10.20 8.18
CA TYR A 37 -1.30 -11.15 7.08
C TYR A 37 -1.21 -10.46 5.71
N GLY A 38 -0.73 -9.22 5.69
CA GLY A 38 -0.53 -8.44 4.47
C GLY A 38 -1.80 -7.74 3.95
N GLY A 39 -2.84 -7.70 4.77
CA GLY A 39 -4.09 -7.00 4.47
C GLY A 39 -5.04 -7.76 3.55
N ILE A 40 -6.33 -7.45 3.68
CA ILE A 40 -7.43 -7.76 2.75
C ILE A 40 -8.23 -6.47 2.54
N SER A 41 -9.17 -6.47 1.62
CA SER A 41 -10.06 -5.34 1.35
C SER A 41 -10.72 -4.81 2.63
N PRO A 42 -10.81 -3.47 2.84
CA PRO A 42 -11.47 -2.89 4.00
C PRO A 42 -13.00 -3.02 3.89
N SER A 43 -13.72 -2.74 4.97
CA SER A 43 -15.17 -2.61 4.88
C SER A 43 -15.56 -1.28 4.20
N THR A 44 -16.70 -1.29 3.51
CA THR A 44 -17.30 -0.08 2.90
C THR A 44 -17.60 1.00 3.95
N GLY A 45 -17.98 0.58 5.16
CA GLY A 45 -18.22 1.48 6.28
C GLY A 45 -16.97 2.23 6.73
N LEU A 46 -15.82 1.52 6.82
CA LEU A 46 -14.55 2.16 7.13
C LEU A 46 -14.14 3.16 6.04
N LEU A 47 -14.25 2.77 4.77
CA LEU A 47 -13.90 3.65 3.66
C LEU A 47 -14.74 4.94 3.66
N LYS A 48 -16.06 4.82 3.78
CA LYS A 48 -16.96 5.99 3.80
C LYS A 48 -16.64 6.94 4.94
N LEU A 49 -16.49 6.39 6.14
CA LEU A 49 -16.13 7.20 7.31
C LEU A 49 -14.76 7.84 7.18
N SER A 50 -13.80 7.13 6.60
CA SER A 50 -12.45 7.66 6.34
C SER A 50 -12.47 8.81 5.35
N ARG A 51 -13.27 8.72 4.29
CA ARG A 51 -13.40 9.84 3.32
C ARG A 51 -13.96 11.10 3.97
N ASP A 52 -14.89 10.96 4.91
CA ASP A 52 -15.45 12.10 5.65
C ASP A 52 -14.42 12.76 6.58
N GLN A 53 -13.40 12.03 7.04
CA GLN A 53 -12.42 12.48 8.03
C GLN A 53 -11.04 12.84 7.45
N PHE A 54 -10.73 12.44 6.22
CA PHE A 54 -9.41 12.61 5.63
C PHE A 54 -9.48 13.28 4.26
N SER A 55 -8.73 14.35 4.10
CA SER A 55 -8.70 15.15 2.87
C SER A 55 -7.56 14.80 1.90
N GLY A 56 -6.59 13.99 2.34
CA GLY A 56 -5.48 13.51 1.51
C GLY A 56 -5.85 12.36 0.58
N GLU A 57 -4.87 11.74 -0.06
CA GLU A 57 -5.06 10.58 -0.93
C GLU A 57 -5.56 9.38 -0.14
N LEU A 58 -6.75 8.88 -0.46
CA LEU A 58 -7.35 7.70 0.15
C LEU A 58 -7.22 6.52 -0.78
N ALA A 59 -6.23 5.67 -0.52
CA ALA A 59 -5.99 4.42 -1.22
C ALA A 59 -6.74 3.26 -0.56
N VAL A 60 -7.18 2.29 -1.32
CA VAL A 60 -7.86 1.09 -0.82
C VAL A 60 -7.20 -0.16 -1.35
N LEU A 61 -6.87 -1.08 -0.45
CA LEU A 61 -6.39 -2.40 -0.83
C LEU A 61 -7.56 -3.23 -1.36
N ILE A 62 -7.38 -3.82 -2.53
CA ILE A 62 -8.31 -4.79 -3.12
C ILE A 62 -7.66 -6.17 -3.07
N ARG A 63 -8.09 -6.96 -2.12
CA ARG A 63 -7.65 -8.33 -1.91
C ARG A 63 -8.76 -9.12 -1.23
N PRO A 64 -9.47 -9.97 -1.97
CA PRO A 64 -10.71 -10.60 -1.47
C PRO A 64 -10.47 -11.62 -0.35
N ARG A 65 -9.27 -12.16 -0.25
CA ARG A 65 -8.91 -13.19 0.73
C ARG A 65 -7.43 -13.21 1.08
N LEU A 66 -7.08 -13.89 2.14
CA LEU A 66 -5.70 -14.27 2.48
C LEU A 66 -5.14 -15.30 1.48
N GLY A 67 -3.85 -15.58 1.58
CA GLY A 67 -3.11 -16.48 0.68
C GLY A 67 -2.47 -15.73 -0.49
N GLY A 68 -2.15 -16.47 -1.56
CA GLY A 68 -1.45 -15.93 -2.73
C GLY A 68 -2.30 -14.99 -3.60
N PHE A 69 -1.68 -14.47 -4.64
CA PHE A 69 -2.25 -13.43 -5.51
C PHE A 69 -2.72 -13.97 -6.86
N GLN A 70 -2.94 -15.29 -6.95
CA GLN A 70 -3.61 -15.93 -8.09
C GLN A 70 -5.08 -16.06 -7.74
N TYR A 71 -5.93 -15.52 -8.57
CA TYR A 71 -7.37 -15.45 -8.36
C TYR A 71 -8.12 -16.24 -9.43
N ASP A 72 -9.16 -16.97 -9.03
CA ASP A 72 -10.08 -17.63 -9.97
C ASP A 72 -11.03 -16.62 -10.63
N SER A 73 -11.94 -17.12 -11.48
CA SER A 73 -12.88 -16.27 -12.22
C SER A 73 -13.89 -15.55 -11.31
N TYR A 74 -14.33 -16.17 -10.23
CA TYR A 74 -15.26 -15.58 -9.27
C TYR A 74 -14.58 -14.55 -8.39
N GLU A 75 -13.37 -14.83 -7.93
CA GLU A 75 -12.54 -13.89 -7.17
C GLU A 75 -12.20 -12.66 -8.03
N LYS A 76 -11.89 -12.83 -9.31
CA LYS A 76 -11.67 -11.73 -10.24
C LYS A 76 -12.92 -10.90 -10.44
N GLN A 77 -14.09 -11.52 -10.51
CA GLN A 77 -15.36 -10.79 -10.59
C GLN A 77 -15.63 -10.01 -9.30
N GLN A 78 -15.41 -10.62 -8.13
CA GLN A 78 -15.51 -9.93 -6.83
C GLN A 78 -14.58 -8.70 -6.78
N ILE A 79 -13.32 -8.84 -7.20
CA ILE A 79 -12.35 -7.76 -7.28
C ILE A 79 -12.90 -6.57 -8.10
N ILE A 80 -13.50 -6.83 -9.26
CA ILE A 80 -14.06 -5.76 -10.09
C ILE A 80 -15.19 -5.03 -9.37
N TYR A 81 -16.12 -5.76 -8.73
CA TYR A 81 -17.21 -5.15 -7.96
C TYR A 81 -16.70 -4.32 -6.77
N GLU A 82 -15.66 -4.79 -6.08
CA GLU A 82 -15.03 -4.05 -4.99
C GLU A 82 -14.39 -2.74 -5.50
N ILE A 83 -13.66 -2.79 -6.62
CA ILE A 83 -13.04 -1.59 -7.23
C ILE A 83 -14.12 -0.56 -7.58
N GLU A 84 -15.18 -0.95 -8.29
CA GLU A 84 -16.28 -0.05 -8.66
C GLU A 84 -16.91 0.57 -7.43
N SER A 85 -17.29 -0.25 -6.45
CA SER A 85 -17.91 0.21 -5.19
C SER A 85 -17.02 1.17 -4.43
N PHE A 86 -15.72 0.90 -4.31
CA PHE A 86 -14.82 1.73 -3.52
C PHE A 86 -14.50 3.06 -4.22
N ILE A 87 -14.43 3.07 -5.55
CA ILE A 87 -14.30 4.31 -6.32
C ILE A 87 -15.55 5.19 -6.12
N ASP A 88 -16.73 4.61 -6.17
CA ASP A 88 -17.99 5.33 -5.97
C ASP A 88 -18.13 5.88 -4.53
N LEU A 89 -17.52 5.20 -3.57
CA LEU A 89 -17.45 5.64 -2.16
C LEU A 89 -16.32 6.67 -1.89
N GLY A 90 -15.58 7.09 -2.91
CA GLY A 90 -14.62 8.18 -2.80
C GLY A 90 -13.17 7.76 -2.63
N ALA A 91 -12.78 6.52 -2.97
CA ALA A 91 -11.37 6.15 -3.08
C ALA A 91 -10.68 6.94 -4.22
N ASP A 92 -9.47 7.45 -3.95
CA ASP A 92 -8.63 8.14 -4.92
C ASP A 92 -7.68 7.19 -5.62
N SER A 93 -7.29 6.12 -4.94
CA SER A 93 -6.29 5.16 -5.39
C SER A 93 -6.74 3.73 -5.09
N VAL A 94 -6.47 2.82 -6.03
CA VAL A 94 -6.71 1.39 -5.92
C VAL A 94 -5.37 0.66 -5.80
N VAL A 95 -5.22 -0.15 -4.76
CA VAL A 95 -4.01 -0.95 -4.51
C VAL A 95 -4.33 -2.41 -4.74
N ILE A 96 -3.74 -3.02 -5.76
CA ILE A 96 -4.03 -4.40 -6.17
C ILE A 96 -2.82 -5.02 -6.86
N ALA A 97 -2.73 -6.34 -6.82
CA ALA A 97 -1.92 -7.14 -7.72
C ALA A 97 -2.62 -8.45 -8.04
N CYS A 98 -2.49 -8.91 -9.27
CA CYS A 98 -2.87 -10.24 -9.67
C CYS A 98 -1.70 -10.91 -10.37
N LEU A 99 -1.32 -12.09 -9.89
CA LEU A 99 -0.28 -12.92 -10.48
C LEU A 99 -0.90 -14.11 -11.19
N GLY A 100 -0.28 -14.53 -12.27
CA GLY A 100 -0.56 -15.76 -12.97
C GLY A 100 0.49 -16.83 -12.64
N GLU A 101 0.66 -17.78 -13.54
CA GLU A 101 1.64 -18.85 -13.41
C GLU A 101 3.06 -18.30 -13.27
N HIS A 102 3.89 -19.03 -12.51
CA HIS A 102 5.30 -18.70 -12.25
C HIS A 102 5.49 -17.29 -11.66
N SER A 103 4.55 -16.81 -10.82
CA SER A 103 4.59 -15.49 -10.20
C SER A 103 4.76 -14.35 -11.21
N ARG A 104 4.23 -14.47 -12.42
CA ARG A 104 4.20 -13.41 -13.43
C ARG A 104 2.93 -12.58 -13.28
N ILE A 105 2.97 -11.33 -13.72
CA ILE A 105 1.77 -10.47 -13.73
C ILE A 105 0.69 -11.10 -14.64
N ASP A 106 -0.53 -11.22 -14.15
CA ASP A 106 -1.70 -11.52 -15.00
C ASP A 106 -2.07 -10.27 -15.81
N LEU A 107 -1.36 -10.06 -16.91
CA LEU A 107 -1.51 -8.87 -17.74
C LEU A 107 -2.94 -8.67 -18.22
N ARG A 108 -3.60 -9.77 -18.65
CA ARG A 108 -4.95 -9.70 -19.18
C ARG A 108 -5.94 -9.21 -18.13
N PHE A 109 -5.82 -9.67 -16.89
CA PHE A 109 -6.71 -9.22 -15.83
C PHE A 109 -6.34 -7.80 -15.37
N MET A 110 -5.06 -7.46 -15.30
CA MET A 110 -4.62 -6.11 -14.92
C MET A 110 -5.02 -5.04 -15.96
N GLU A 111 -5.16 -5.39 -17.26
CA GLU A 111 -5.77 -4.51 -18.27
C GLU A 111 -7.24 -4.20 -17.95
N ILE A 112 -8.01 -5.21 -17.55
CA ILE A 112 -9.40 -5.03 -17.09
C ILE A 112 -9.44 -4.12 -15.86
N VAL A 113 -8.59 -4.40 -14.86
CA VAL A 113 -8.48 -3.57 -13.64
C VAL A 113 -8.17 -2.11 -14.01
N ARG A 114 -7.20 -1.86 -14.90
CA ARG A 114 -6.87 -0.49 -15.33
C ARG A 114 -8.07 0.21 -15.98
N SER A 115 -8.81 -0.51 -16.82
CA SER A 115 -10.01 0.01 -17.48
C SER A 115 -11.08 0.42 -16.47
N VAL A 116 -11.34 -0.41 -15.46
CA VAL A 116 -12.32 -0.13 -14.40
C VAL A 116 -11.88 1.03 -13.49
N CYS A 117 -10.60 1.12 -13.17
CA CYS A 117 -10.05 2.22 -12.37
C CYS A 117 -10.11 3.59 -13.09
N LYS A 118 -10.33 3.64 -14.39
CA LYS A 118 -10.42 4.89 -15.19
C LYS A 118 -9.23 5.82 -14.93
N SER A 119 -9.48 7.03 -14.42
CA SER A 119 -8.46 8.03 -14.09
C SER A 119 -7.90 7.92 -12.67
N LYS A 120 -8.39 6.98 -11.86
CA LYS A 120 -7.88 6.79 -10.49
C LYS A 120 -6.45 6.25 -10.49
N THR A 121 -5.69 6.61 -9.46
CA THR A 121 -4.36 6.06 -9.25
C THR A 121 -4.44 4.55 -9.06
N LEU A 122 -3.59 3.82 -9.77
CA LEU A 122 -3.45 2.38 -9.66
C LEU A 122 -2.06 2.05 -9.10
N CYS A 123 -2.03 1.39 -7.94
CA CYS A 123 -0.81 0.93 -7.28
C CYS A 123 -0.74 -0.59 -7.35
N PHE A 124 0.38 -1.12 -7.81
CA PHE A 124 0.69 -2.55 -7.73
C PHE A 124 1.41 -2.83 -6.40
N HIS A 125 0.79 -3.63 -5.54
CA HIS A 125 1.30 -3.85 -4.20
C HIS A 125 2.47 -4.85 -4.14
N ARG A 126 2.89 -5.22 -2.91
CA ARG A 126 4.07 -6.04 -2.62
C ARG A 126 4.11 -7.45 -3.23
N ALA A 127 3.06 -7.93 -3.90
CA ALA A 127 3.17 -9.09 -4.77
C ALA A 127 4.25 -8.90 -5.86
N PHE A 128 4.63 -7.66 -6.14
CA PHE A 128 5.77 -7.32 -6.97
C PHE A 128 7.08 -7.95 -6.45
N ASP A 129 7.23 -8.04 -5.13
CA ASP A 129 8.44 -8.61 -4.50
C ASP A 129 8.66 -10.10 -4.86
N ASP A 130 7.58 -10.83 -5.21
CA ASP A 130 7.62 -12.25 -5.58
C ASP A 130 7.87 -12.48 -7.09
N ILE A 131 7.82 -11.45 -7.93
CA ILE A 131 8.04 -11.57 -9.38
C ILE A 131 9.52 -11.81 -9.67
N PRO A 132 9.90 -12.85 -10.46
CA PRO A 132 11.30 -13.15 -10.71
C PRO A 132 12.05 -12.06 -11.48
N ASP A 133 11.47 -11.55 -12.57
CA ASP A 133 12.07 -10.57 -13.48
C ASP A 133 11.47 -9.17 -13.19
N LYS A 134 12.14 -8.43 -12.32
CA LYS A 134 11.68 -7.12 -11.85
C LYS A 134 11.72 -6.04 -12.94
N GLU A 135 12.75 -6.03 -13.75
CA GLU A 135 12.90 -5.03 -14.81
C GLU A 135 11.80 -5.17 -15.85
N LYS A 136 11.57 -6.39 -16.32
CA LYS A 136 10.48 -6.68 -17.25
C LYS A 136 9.11 -6.36 -16.61
N ALA A 137 8.91 -6.67 -15.34
CA ALA A 137 7.67 -6.38 -14.63
C ALA A 137 7.41 -4.86 -14.55
N ILE A 138 8.43 -4.05 -14.25
CA ILE A 138 8.32 -2.58 -14.26
C ILE A 138 7.86 -2.10 -15.63
N GLN A 139 8.49 -2.55 -16.73
CA GLN A 139 8.10 -2.15 -18.09
C GLN A 139 6.66 -2.58 -18.44
N GLN A 140 6.25 -3.77 -18.01
CA GLN A 140 4.88 -4.23 -18.19
C GLN A 140 3.87 -3.35 -17.43
N LEU A 141 4.16 -3.00 -16.17
CA LEU A 141 3.30 -2.14 -15.35
C LEU A 141 3.23 -0.71 -15.90
N ILE A 142 4.32 -0.17 -16.44
CA ILE A 142 4.31 1.11 -17.16
C ILE A 142 3.39 1.03 -18.38
N THR A 143 3.51 -0.01 -19.19
CA THR A 143 2.67 -0.21 -20.39
C THR A 143 1.19 -0.35 -20.04
N LEU A 144 0.87 -0.97 -18.89
CA LEU A 144 -0.49 -1.10 -18.36
C LEU A 144 -1.06 0.22 -17.79
N GLY A 145 -0.25 1.27 -17.69
CA GLY A 145 -0.66 2.53 -17.07
C GLY A 145 -0.83 2.44 -15.54
N VAL A 146 -0.09 1.56 -14.89
CA VAL A 146 0.03 1.54 -13.43
C VAL A 146 0.85 2.76 -13.00
N ASN A 147 0.39 3.45 -11.96
CA ASN A 147 0.98 4.70 -11.53
C ASN A 147 2.08 4.51 -10.46
N ARG A 148 1.97 3.44 -9.64
CA ARG A 148 2.85 3.23 -8.49
C ARG A 148 3.11 1.75 -8.26
N ILE A 149 4.30 1.42 -7.75
CA ILE A 149 4.68 0.09 -7.25
C ILE A 149 5.07 0.22 -5.79
N LEU A 150 4.37 -0.48 -4.90
CA LEU A 150 4.77 -0.66 -3.51
C LEU A 150 5.67 -1.90 -3.39
N THR A 151 6.89 -1.72 -2.93
CA THR A 151 7.88 -2.80 -2.86
C THR A 151 8.87 -2.60 -1.71
N SER A 152 9.46 -3.69 -1.26
CA SER A 152 10.60 -3.69 -0.33
C SER A 152 11.95 -3.93 -1.02
N GLY A 153 11.97 -3.88 -2.36
CA GLY A 153 13.16 -4.26 -3.14
C GLY A 153 13.35 -5.77 -3.27
N GLY A 154 12.27 -6.56 -3.14
CA GLY A 154 12.33 -8.03 -3.16
C GLY A 154 12.96 -8.64 -1.90
N MET A 155 13.03 -7.87 -0.81
CA MET A 155 13.63 -8.27 0.47
C MET A 155 12.60 -8.27 1.59
N PRO A 156 12.87 -8.92 2.74
CA PRO A 156 11.95 -8.89 3.87
C PRO A 156 11.60 -7.48 4.36
N THR A 157 12.55 -6.54 4.30
CA THR A 157 12.37 -5.14 4.70
C THR A 157 12.93 -4.17 3.66
N ALA A 158 12.38 -2.96 3.59
CA ALA A 158 12.87 -1.89 2.71
C ALA A 158 14.33 -1.51 2.97
N ILE A 159 14.79 -1.59 4.24
CA ILE A 159 16.19 -1.36 4.61
C ILE A 159 17.12 -2.33 3.88
N GLN A 160 16.79 -3.61 3.91
CA GLN A 160 17.60 -4.65 3.23
C GLN A 160 17.56 -4.50 1.71
N GLY A 161 16.45 -3.97 1.18
CA GLY A 161 16.22 -3.79 -0.24
C GLY A 161 16.67 -2.45 -0.83
N VAL A 162 17.30 -1.56 -0.06
CA VAL A 162 17.58 -0.18 -0.50
C VAL A 162 18.34 -0.08 -1.83
N LYS A 163 19.28 -0.99 -2.08
CA LYS A 163 20.03 -1.04 -3.37
C LYS A 163 19.10 -1.40 -4.53
N ALA A 164 18.24 -2.40 -4.34
CA ALA A 164 17.28 -2.81 -5.36
C ALA A 164 16.20 -1.73 -5.58
N LEU A 165 15.75 -1.06 -4.52
CA LEU A 165 14.82 0.08 -4.61
C LEU A 165 15.38 1.20 -5.49
N ASN A 166 16.65 1.54 -5.34
CA ASN A 166 17.33 2.51 -6.21
C ASN A 166 17.38 2.03 -7.67
N GLN A 167 17.73 0.76 -7.89
CA GLN A 167 17.75 0.18 -9.23
C GLN A 167 16.37 0.17 -9.88
N PHE A 168 15.31 -0.15 -9.11
CA PHE A 168 13.93 -0.12 -9.62
C PHE A 168 13.51 1.30 -9.99
N ASN A 169 13.92 2.29 -9.21
CA ASN A 169 13.65 3.69 -9.52
C ASN A 169 14.40 4.16 -10.80
N GLU A 170 15.61 3.65 -11.03
CA GLU A 170 16.35 3.88 -12.30
C GLU A 170 15.59 3.27 -13.48
N TRP A 171 15.17 2.00 -13.39
CA TRP A 171 14.40 1.33 -14.44
C TRP A 171 13.03 1.98 -14.67
N ALA A 172 12.40 2.49 -13.61
CA ALA A 172 11.15 3.24 -13.70
C ALA A 172 11.30 4.57 -14.45
N ASN A 173 12.47 5.20 -14.38
CA ASN A 173 12.85 6.44 -15.08
C ASN A 173 11.76 7.55 -15.05
N GLY A 174 11.04 7.64 -13.93
CA GLY A 174 9.94 8.60 -13.74
C GLY A 174 8.61 8.26 -14.43
N ALA A 175 8.52 7.15 -15.16
CA ALA A 175 7.28 6.72 -15.81
C ALA A 175 6.30 6.02 -14.85
N ILE A 176 6.80 5.48 -13.74
CA ILE A 176 6.04 4.87 -12.64
C ILE A 176 6.73 5.22 -11.31
N GLU A 177 5.95 5.51 -10.27
CA GLU A 177 6.49 5.83 -8.94
C GLU A 177 6.85 4.56 -8.18
N ILE A 178 8.07 4.49 -7.64
CA ILE A 178 8.48 3.42 -6.73
C ILE A 178 8.27 3.90 -5.29
N MET A 179 7.42 3.22 -4.55
CA MET A 179 7.11 3.49 -3.15
C MET A 179 7.74 2.41 -2.27
N ALA A 180 8.57 2.83 -1.31
CA ALA A 180 9.18 1.88 -0.37
C ALA A 180 8.21 1.49 0.74
N GLY A 181 8.11 0.19 1.04
CA GLY A 181 7.35 -0.32 2.17
C GLY A 181 7.98 -1.56 2.80
N ALA A 182 7.44 -2.01 3.88
CA ALA A 182 7.88 -3.09 4.77
C ALA A 182 8.92 -2.67 5.83
N GLY A 183 8.46 -2.67 7.07
CA GLY A 183 9.31 -2.46 8.25
C GLY A 183 9.84 -1.04 8.43
N ILE A 184 9.27 -0.06 7.73
CA ILE A 184 9.64 1.34 7.87
C ILE A 184 9.07 1.88 9.19
N ASN A 185 9.91 2.56 9.96
CA ASN A 185 9.56 3.13 11.25
C ASN A 185 10.44 4.36 11.58
N ASN A 186 10.21 4.98 12.73
CA ASN A 186 10.92 6.19 13.17
C ASN A 186 12.42 6.00 13.42
N GLU A 187 12.90 4.78 13.54
CA GLU A 187 14.34 4.48 13.78
C GLU A 187 15.11 4.33 12.47
N ASN A 188 14.43 3.95 11.39
CA ASN A 188 15.06 3.60 10.13
C ASN A 188 14.70 4.50 8.94
N ILE A 189 13.71 5.35 9.07
CA ILE A 189 13.27 6.24 7.99
C ILE A 189 14.38 7.19 7.52
N ASP A 190 15.21 7.70 8.43
CA ASP A 190 16.31 8.61 8.10
C ASP A 190 17.35 7.94 7.19
N PHE A 191 17.64 6.66 7.46
CA PHE A 191 18.51 5.87 6.60
C PHE A 191 17.90 5.72 5.21
N LEU A 192 16.64 5.29 5.11
CA LEU A 192 15.96 5.12 3.81
C LEU A 192 15.88 6.45 3.05
N VAL A 193 15.51 7.52 3.73
CA VAL A 193 15.48 8.86 3.13
C VAL A 193 16.87 9.27 2.65
N SER A 194 17.95 9.01 3.34
CA SER A 194 19.30 9.39 2.93
C SER A 194 19.91 8.48 1.86
N GLN A 195 19.60 7.18 1.87
CA GLN A 195 20.25 6.18 1.03
C GLN A 195 19.44 5.76 -0.20
N SER A 196 18.17 6.14 -0.29
CA SER A 196 17.37 5.87 -1.49
C SER A 196 17.14 7.13 -2.32
N SER A 197 16.88 6.96 -3.61
CA SER A 197 16.45 8.02 -4.52
C SER A 197 14.93 8.24 -4.51
N LEU A 198 14.21 7.52 -3.64
CA LEU A 198 12.75 7.53 -3.58
C LEU A 198 12.21 8.77 -2.86
N SER A 199 10.99 9.14 -3.21
CA SER A 199 10.26 10.26 -2.61
C SER A 199 9.03 9.83 -1.81
N ARG A 200 8.59 8.57 -1.89
CA ARG A 200 7.39 8.09 -1.20
C ARG A 200 7.68 6.86 -0.33
N PHE A 201 7.14 6.88 0.89
CA PHE A 201 7.37 5.86 1.92
C PHE A 201 6.05 5.44 2.54
N HIS A 202 5.85 4.11 2.65
CA HIS A 202 4.65 3.48 3.18
C HIS A 202 4.96 2.73 4.48
N PHE A 203 4.18 3.00 5.52
CA PHE A 203 4.36 2.40 6.84
C PHE A 203 3.03 2.24 7.59
N SER A 204 3.00 1.40 8.62
CA SER A 204 1.85 1.28 9.53
C SER A 204 2.13 1.83 10.92
N LEU A 205 3.40 1.79 11.37
CA LEU A 205 3.82 2.17 12.72
C LEU A 205 2.98 1.50 13.82
N SER A 206 2.50 0.31 13.56
CA SER A 206 1.46 -0.36 14.32
C SER A 206 1.95 -0.82 15.70
N GLU A 207 1.09 -0.69 16.70
CA GLU A 207 1.21 -1.27 18.03
C GLU A 207 -0.03 -2.11 18.35
N THR A 208 0.18 -3.18 19.12
CA THR A 208 -0.94 -4.04 19.56
C THR A 208 -1.67 -3.38 20.72
N ILE A 209 -2.99 -3.34 20.64
CA ILE A 209 -3.86 -2.91 21.75
C ILE A 209 -4.26 -4.15 22.52
N THR A 210 -3.99 -4.15 23.81
CA THR A 210 -4.48 -5.19 24.71
C THR A 210 -5.92 -4.87 25.10
N ASP A 211 -6.82 -5.84 24.92
CA ASP A 211 -8.20 -5.71 25.40
C ASP A 211 -8.19 -5.72 26.93
N PRO A 212 -8.78 -4.72 27.59
CA PRO A 212 -8.86 -4.68 29.05
C PRO A 212 -9.81 -5.76 29.61
N PHE A 213 -10.65 -6.34 28.78
CA PHE A 213 -11.62 -7.36 29.21
C PHE A 213 -11.15 -8.74 28.71
N PRO A 214 -10.82 -9.69 29.60
CA PRO A 214 -10.43 -11.02 29.20
C PRO A 214 -11.62 -11.73 28.51
N SER A 215 -11.31 -12.40 27.39
CA SER A 215 -12.26 -13.26 26.69
C SER A 215 -11.84 -14.71 26.82
N ILE A 216 -12.82 -15.61 26.93
CA ILE A 216 -12.59 -17.07 26.83
C ILE A 216 -12.41 -17.54 25.39
N MET A 217 -12.70 -16.70 24.41
CA MET A 217 -12.49 -16.98 22.99
C MET A 217 -11.19 -16.31 22.52
N GLU A 218 -10.49 -16.97 21.62
CA GLU A 218 -9.35 -16.40 20.91
C GLU A 218 -9.85 -15.45 19.81
N LEU A 219 -10.13 -14.20 20.19
CA LEU A 219 -10.67 -13.18 19.26
C LEU A 219 -9.60 -12.44 18.45
N GLY A 220 -8.32 -12.79 18.65
CA GLY A 220 -7.18 -12.10 18.06
C GLY A 220 -6.83 -10.81 18.80
N THR A 221 -6.06 -9.96 18.15
CA THR A 221 -5.60 -8.66 18.69
C THR A 221 -6.02 -7.54 17.75
N SER A 222 -6.37 -6.38 18.30
CA SER A 222 -6.50 -5.15 17.54
C SER A 222 -5.15 -4.40 17.51
N ASN A 223 -4.98 -3.60 16.47
CA ASN A 223 -3.79 -2.78 16.30
C ASN A 223 -4.19 -1.35 15.96
N ARG A 224 -3.36 -0.40 16.36
CA ARG A 224 -3.45 1.00 15.95
C ARG A 224 -2.07 1.56 15.64
N THR A 225 -2.04 2.69 15.00
CA THR A 225 -0.81 3.46 14.81
C THR A 225 -0.31 4.02 16.15
N ASN A 226 0.98 3.83 16.44
CA ASN A 226 1.63 4.50 17.56
C ASN A 226 1.81 5.98 17.22
N GLU A 227 1.03 6.85 17.89
CA GLU A 227 1.01 8.28 17.61
C GLU A 227 2.38 8.93 17.82
N GLN A 228 3.14 8.55 18.87
CA GLN A 228 4.45 9.14 19.12
C GLN A 228 5.45 8.81 18.01
N LYS A 229 5.41 7.61 17.46
CA LYS A 229 6.26 7.23 16.31
C LYS A 229 5.90 8.03 15.07
N LEU A 230 4.60 8.21 14.81
CA LEU A 230 4.11 9.02 13.70
C LEU A 230 4.54 10.48 13.86
N LYS A 231 4.30 11.06 15.02
CA LYS A 231 4.70 12.44 15.37
C LYS A 231 6.20 12.65 15.12
N ASN A 232 7.04 11.74 15.59
CA ASN A 232 8.49 11.84 15.42
C ASN A 232 8.93 11.86 13.94
N ILE A 233 8.22 11.16 13.05
CA ILE A 233 8.48 11.20 11.61
C ILE A 233 8.02 12.54 11.03
N MET A 234 6.79 12.96 11.34
CA MET A 234 6.19 14.15 10.76
C MET A 234 6.86 15.45 11.22
N GLU A 235 7.38 15.52 12.45
CA GLU A 235 8.19 16.66 12.91
C GLU A 235 9.52 16.80 12.15
N ARG A 236 10.05 15.72 11.58
CA ARG A 236 11.30 15.73 10.79
C ARG A 236 11.09 16.03 9.32
N TYR A 237 9.95 15.63 8.77
CA TYR A 237 9.75 15.59 7.31
C TYR A 237 8.43 16.20 6.80
N GLY A 238 7.49 16.51 7.70
CA GLY A 238 6.16 17.04 7.38
C GLY A 238 6.08 18.55 7.12
#